data_7160a84737aaa5432248782c5faafb77
#
_entry.id   7160a84737aaa5432248782c5faafb77
#
_cell.length_a   1.000
_cell.length_b   1.000
_cell.length_c   1.000
_cell.angle_alpha   90.00
_cell.angle_beta   90.00
_cell.angle_gamma   90.00
#
_symmetry.space_group_name_H-M   'P 1'
#
loop_
_entity.id
_entity.type
_entity.pdbx_description
1 polymer ?
#
loop_
_entity_poly.entity_id
_entity_poly.type
_entity_poly.pdbx_seq_one_letter_code
_entity_poly.pdbx_strand_id
1 'polypeptide(L)'
;MASNLETLVTVFGGSGFLGRNVVRALCRRDYRVRVAVRRPELAGYLQPSGKVGQVHTVQANLRYPASVEAALRDSHVVINLVGILTEGGAQSFDAVQARGAETVAKAAAAAGARLVHVSAIGADAESPSRYAKAKAAGETAVLAAVPSATIFRPSVMFGPEDQFTNRFAALARMSPVLPLIGGETRMQPVYVGDVATAIADAVDGKAKAGATYELGGPEVLTMREIIEAILAITDRKRALVPLSFGLARFQANFLQFAPGALKLTPDQVTLLEHDNVVSEAAKAAGLTLEGLGIAGDSLEAIAPQYLWRFRAAGQFQRMSV
;
A
#
# COMPACT_ATOMS: atom_id res chain seq x y z
N MET A 1 21.23 4.83 23.08
CA MET A 1 19.80 4.95 22.74
C MET A 1 19.04 3.99 23.64
N ALA A 2 17.94 4.43 24.28
CA ALA A 2 17.09 3.52 25.02
C ALA A 2 16.54 2.45 24.06
N SER A 3 16.50 1.19 24.51
CA SER A 3 16.00 0.08 23.70
C SER A 3 14.48 0.20 23.55
N ASN A 4 13.96 0.09 22.32
CA ASN A 4 12.51 0.06 22.05
C ASN A 4 11.90 -1.33 22.31
N LEU A 5 12.67 -2.29 22.85
CA LEU A 5 12.22 -3.68 23.09
C LEU A 5 11.04 -3.79 24.07
N GLU A 6 10.82 -2.81 24.92
CA GLU A 6 9.66 -2.78 25.81
C GLU A 6 8.38 -2.31 25.08
N THR A 7 8.52 -1.61 23.97
CA THR A 7 7.40 -1.09 23.19
C THR A 7 6.88 -2.17 22.25
N LEU A 8 5.64 -2.59 22.47
CA LEU A 8 4.95 -3.54 21.60
C LEU A 8 4.14 -2.79 20.55
N VAL A 9 4.46 -3.06 19.28
CA VAL A 9 3.75 -2.54 18.10
C VAL A 9 2.93 -3.67 17.48
N THR A 10 1.61 -3.52 17.42
CA THR A 10 0.73 -4.49 16.74
C THR A 10 0.42 -4.00 15.33
N VAL A 11 0.73 -4.84 14.34
CA VAL A 11 0.58 -4.53 12.90
C VAL A 11 -0.49 -5.41 12.29
N PHE A 12 -1.67 -4.85 12.01
CA PHE A 12 -2.70 -5.51 11.22
C PHE A 12 -2.33 -5.47 9.74
N GLY A 13 -2.38 -6.61 9.06
CA GLY A 13 -1.96 -6.72 7.66
C GLY A 13 -0.45 -6.80 7.46
N GLY A 14 0.33 -7.09 8.51
CA GLY A 14 1.79 -7.13 8.47
C GLY A 14 2.38 -8.17 7.52
N SER A 15 1.62 -9.17 7.07
CA SER A 15 2.05 -10.14 6.06
C SER A 15 1.83 -9.69 4.61
N GLY A 16 1.20 -8.52 4.39
CA GLY A 16 0.99 -7.95 3.06
C GLY A 16 2.23 -7.29 2.47
N PHE A 17 2.10 -6.75 1.26
CA PHE A 17 3.18 -6.07 0.53
C PHE A 17 3.81 -4.92 1.36
N LEU A 18 3.02 -3.94 1.78
CA LEU A 18 3.51 -2.88 2.67
C LEU A 18 3.92 -3.44 4.05
N GLY A 19 3.10 -4.35 4.58
CA GLY A 19 3.26 -4.85 5.95
C GLY A 19 4.61 -5.49 6.24
N ARG A 20 5.14 -6.30 5.31
CA ARG A 20 6.46 -6.93 5.48
C ARG A 20 7.61 -5.92 5.52
N ASN A 21 7.48 -4.81 4.80
CA ASN A 21 8.46 -3.74 4.82
C ASN A 21 8.36 -2.94 6.14
N VAL A 22 7.14 -2.68 6.62
CA VAL A 22 6.90 -2.05 7.92
C VAL A 22 7.46 -2.91 9.06
N VAL A 23 7.19 -4.23 9.05
CA VAL A 23 7.74 -5.16 10.06
C VAL A 23 9.27 -5.09 10.08
N ARG A 24 9.93 -5.13 8.89
CA ARG A 24 11.40 -4.99 8.80
C ARG A 24 11.90 -3.65 9.35
N ALA A 25 11.22 -2.54 9.01
CA ALA A 25 11.59 -1.21 9.47
C ALA A 25 11.48 -1.09 11.00
N LEU A 26 10.42 -1.64 11.60
CA LEU A 26 10.24 -1.67 13.05
C LEU A 26 11.28 -2.56 13.74
N CYS A 27 11.57 -3.74 13.19
CA CYS A 27 12.59 -4.64 13.74
C CYS A 27 13.97 -4.00 13.77
N ARG A 28 14.37 -3.24 12.73
CA ARG A 28 15.65 -2.49 12.67
C ARG A 28 15.74 -1.38 13.72
N ARG A 29 14.60 -0.95 14.26
CA ARG A 29 14.49 0.06 15.34
C ARG A 29 14.29 -0.59 16.72
N ASP A 30 14.52 -1.89 16.84
CA ASP A 30 14.39 -2.68 18.05
C ASP A 30 12.99 -2.71 18.69
N TYR A 31 11.91 -2.46 17.93
CA TYR A 31 10.55 -2.65 18.42
C TYR A 31 10.19 -4.13 18.51
N ARG A 32 9.42 -4.50 19.54
CA ARG A 32 8.71 -5.78 19.54
C ARG A 32 7.49 -5.68 18.63
N VAL A 33 7.36 -6.62 17.70
CA VAL A 33 6.33 -6.57 16.66
C VAL A 33 5.38 -7.75 16.78
N ARG A 34 4.11 -7.45 17.01
CA ARG A 34 3.02 -8.44 16.90
C ARG A 34 2.35 -8.26 15.54
N VAL A 35 2.39 -9.31 14.72
CA VAL A 35 1.78 -9.32 13.39
C VAL A 35 0.40 -9.97 13.48
N ALA A 36 -0.65 -9.16 13.39
CA ALA A 36 -2.03 -9.61 13.48
C ALA A 36 -2.57 -9.94 12.08
N VAL A 37 -2.79 -11.22 11.81
CA VAL A 37 -3.19 -11.75 10.50
C VAL A 37 -4.25 -12.84 10.62
N ARG A 38 -4.97 -13.10 9.52
CA ARG A 38 -6.01 -14.14 9.50
C ARG A 38 -5.46 -15.55 9.60
N ARG A 39 -4.26 -15.78 9.10
CA ARG A 39 -3.57 -17.07 9.03
C ARG A 39 -2.13 -16.91 9.51
N PRO A 40 -1.88 -16.98 10.82
CA PRO A 40 -0.54 -16.78 11.40
C PRO A 40 0.47 -17.81 10.89
N GLU A 41 0.03 -19.02 10.61
CA GLU A 41 0.86 -20.11 10.08
C GLU A 41 1.51 -19.78 8.71
N LEU A 42 0.86 -18.93 7.93
CA LEU A 42 1.38 -18.46 6.63
C LEU A 42 2.27 -17.21 6.76
N ALA A 43 2.42 -16.65 7.94
CA ALA A 43 3.20 -15.43 8.18
C ALA A 43 4.55 -15.69 8.87
N GLY A 44 4.92 -16.95 9.10
CA GLY A 44 6.18 -17.36 9.75
C GLY A 44 7.44 -16.83 9.05
N TYR A 45 7.39 -16.58 7.75
CA TYR A 45 8.49 -15.98 6.98
C TYR A 45 8.87 -14.56 7.42
N LEU A 46 8.08 -13.92 8.28
CA LEU A 46 8.40 -12.61 8.86
C LEU A 46 9.34 -12.71 10.06
N GLN A 47 9.41 -13.86 10.73
CA GLN A 47 10.25 -14.04 11.93
C GLN A 47 11.74 -13.72 11.69
N PRO A 48 12.35 -14.11 10.55
CA PRO A 48 13.74 -13.75 10.26
C PRO A 48 14.00 -12.24 10.02
N SER A 49 12.94 -11.41 9.98
CA SER A 49 13.09 -9.96 9.84
C SER A 49 13.64 -9.28 11.09
N GLY A 50 13.59 -9.95 12.24
CA GLY A 50 14.06 -9.44 13.53
C GLY A 50 14.89 -10.45 14.29
N LYS A 51 15.27 -10.09 15.52
CA LYS A 51 15.97 -10.96 16.47
C LYS A 51 15.01 -12.05 16.98
N VAL A 52 15.56 -13.09 17.62
CA VAL A 52 14.76 -14.16 18.22
C VAL A 52 13.74 -13.57 19.21
N GLY A 53 12.45 -13.94 19.05
CA GLY A 53 11.36 -13.45 19.88
C GLY A 53 10.87 -12.02 19.59
N GLN A 54 11.50 -11.29 18.66
CA GLN A 54 11.12 -9.91 18.34
C GLN A 54 9.83 -9.84 17.52
N VAL A 55 9.58 -10.81 16.63
CA VAL A 55 8.38 -10.88 15.78
C VAL A 55 7.51 -12.05 16.21
N HIS A 56 6.27 -11.76 16.53
CA HIS A 56 5.27 -12.77 16.90
C HIS A 56 4.01 -12.62 16.06
N THR A 57 3.52 -13.72 15.48
CA THR A 57 2.30 -13.74 14.66
C THR A 57 1.11 -14.20 15.51
N VAL A 58 -0.01 -13.47 15.40
CA VAL A 58 -1.27 -13.81 16.10
C VAL A 58 -2.44 -13.82 15.14
N GLN A 59 -3.46 -14.62 15.47
CA GLN A 59 -4.68 -14.64 14.67
C GLN A 59 -5.54 -13.41 14.99
N ALA A 60 -5.94 -12.67 13.95
CA ALA A 60 -6.94 -11.63 14.03
C ALA A 60 -7.68 -11.46 12.70
N ASN A 61 -8.96 -11.15 12.80
CA ASN A 61 -9.79 -10.86 11.64
C ASN A 61 -10.65 -9.63 11.96
N LEU A 62 -10.51 -8.57 11.18
CA LEU A 62 -11.17 -7.29 11.42
C LEU A 62 -12.71 -7.36 11.47
N ARG A 63 -13.28 -8.42 10.90
CA ARG A 63 -14.73 -8.67 10.96
C ARG A 63 -15.20 -9.28 12.29
N TYR A 64 -14.28 -9.65 13.17
CA TYR A 64 -14.56 -10.25 14.49
C TYR A 64 -13.89 -9.40 15.57
N PRO A 65 -14.60 -8.40 16.16
CA PRO A 65 -14.03 -7.46 17.12
C PRO A 65 -13.26 -8.12 18.28
N ALA A 66 -13.78 -9.19 18.86
CA ALA A 66 -13.10 -9.90 19.94
C ALA A 66 -11.69 -10.41 19.56
N SER A 67 -11.47 -10.80 18.29
CA SER A 67 -10.14 -11.20 17.82
C SER A 67 -9.19 -10.02 17.66
N VAL A 68 -9.72 -8.84 17.35
CA VAL A 68 -8.95 -7.58 17.25
C VAL A 68 -8.55 -7.14 18.65
N GLU A 69 -9.48 -7.11 19.59
CA GLU A 69 -9.23 -6.77 21.00
C GLU A 69 -8.17 -7.70 21.62
N ALA A 70 -8.30 -9.01 21.41
CA ALA A 70 -7.32 -9.98 21.88
C ALA A 70 -5.92 -9.74 21.30
N ALA A 71 -5.83 -9.35 20.00
CA ALA A 71 -4.56 -9.04 19.35
C ALA A 71 -3.94 -7.73 19.86
N LEU A 72 -4.70 -6.83 20.49
CA LEU A 72 -4.23 -5.54 20.97
C LEU A 72 -3.82 -5.54 22.47
N ARG A 73 -3.94 -6.66 23.17
CA ARG A 73 -3.51 -6.72 24.58
C ARG A 73 -2.07 -6.24 24.73
N ASP A 74 -1.84 -5.31 25.67
CA ASP A 74 -0.54 -4.72 25.98
C ASP A 74 0.14 -3.97 24.79
N SER A 75 -0.62 -3.62 23.74
CA SER A 75 -0.08 -2.87 22.61
C SER A 75 0.07 -1.40 22.97
N HIS A 76 1.25 -0.84 22.69
CA HIS A 76 1.53 0.59 22.84
C HIS A 76 1.19 1.38 21.59
N VAL A 77 1.40 0.75 20.42
CA VAL A 77 1.12 1.32 19.10
C VAL A 77 0.42 0.29 18.23
N VAL A 78 -0.57 0.74 17.52
CA VAL A 78 -1.34 -0.05 16.54
C VAL A 78 -1.12 0.52 15.16
N ILE A 79 -0.81 -0.34 14.20
CA ILE A 79 -0.69 0.03 12.79
C ILE A 79 -1.73 -0.77 12.01
N ASN A 80 -2.63 -0.07 11.31
CA ASN A 80 -3.61 -0.71 10.44
C ASN A 80 -3.23 -0.52 8.96
N LEU A 81 -2.75 -1.60 8.34
CA LEU A 81 -2.37 -1.67 6.92
C LEU A 81 -3.36 -2.50 6.11
N VAL A 82 -4.46 -2.95 6.71
CA VAL A 82 -5.39 -3.85 6.03
C VAL A 82 -6.17 -3.09 4.96
N GLY A 83 -6.05 -3.57 3.74
CA GLY A 83 -6.78 -3.07 2.59
C GLY A 83 -6.89 -4.16 1.53
N ILE A 84 -7.90 -4.03 0.68
CA ILE A 84 -8.12 -4.89 -0.48
C ILE A 84 -8.27 -4.01 -1.72
N LEU A 85 -7.80 -4.49 -2.86
CA LEU A 85 -7.94 -3.81 -4.16
C LEU A 85 -9.11 -4.36 -4.98
N THR A 86 -9.67 -5.48 -4.56
CA THR A 86 -10.82 -6.13 -5.21
C THR A 86 -11.66 -6.82 -4.15
N GLU A 87 -12.97 -6.80 -4.35
CA GLU A 87 -13.90 -7.51 -3.49
C GLU A 87 -13.97 -9.00 -3.84
N GLY A 88 -14.32 -9.83 -2.87
CA GLY A 88 -14.50 -11.26 -3.07
C GLY A 88 -15.07 -11.96 -1.84
N GLY A 89 -16.16 -12.70 -2.03
CA GLY A 89 -16.88 -13.36 -0.95
C GLY A 89 -17.29 -12.38 0.15
N ALA A 90 -16.97 -12.70 1.39
CA ALA A 90 -17.29 -11.84 2.54
C ALA A 90 -16.33 -10.63 2.72
N GLN A 91 -15.39 -10.41 1.81
CA GLN A 91 -14.49 -9.28 1.84
C GLN A 91 -14.98 -8.20 0.85
N SER A 92 -15.83 -7.31 1.32
CA SER A 92 -16.20 -6.08 0.60
C SER A 92 -15.32 -4.91 1.04
N PHE A 93 -15.26 -3.86 0.22
CA PHE A 93 -14.56 -2.63 0.60
C PHE A 93 -15.12 -2.06 1.91
N ASP A 94 -16.43 -2.01 2.07
CA ASP A 94 -17.09 -1.57 3.29
C ASP A 94 -16.69 -2.43 4.51
N ALA A 95 -16.75 -3.75 4.39
CA ALA A 95 -16.48 -4.65 5.51
C ALA A 95 -15.01 -4.60 5.97
N VAL A 96 -14.06 -4.33 5.06
CA VAL A 96 -12.63 -4.37 5.36
C VAL A 96 -12.07 -2.97 5.60
N GLN A 97 -12.37 -2.00 4.74
CA GLN A 97 -11.72 -0.69 4.75
C GLN A 97 -12.49 0.35 5.57
N ALA A 98 -13.82 0.25 5.67
CA ALA A 98 -14.63 1.11 6.52
C ALA A 98 -14.82 0.47 7.91
N ARG A 99 -15.67 -0.55 8.02
CA ARG A 99 -15.96 -1.19 9.31
C ARG A 99 -14.77 -1.87 9.96
N GLY A 100 -13.87 -2.46 9.15
CA GLY A 100 -12.65 -3.06 9.67
C GLY A 100 -11.69 -2.01 10.28
N ALA A 101 -11.56 -0.83 9.65
CA ALA A 101 -10.79 0.28 10.18
C ALA A 101 -11.42 0.82 11.48
N GLU A 102 -12.75 0.98 11.51
CA GLU A 102 -13.51 1.35 12.70
C GLU A 102 -13.27 0.38 13.87
N THR A 103 -13.32 -0.93 13.61
CA THR A 103 -13.10 -1.96 14.62
C THR A 103 -11.70 -1.84 15.23
N VAL A 104 -10.67 -1.67 14.39
CA VAL A 104 -9.29 -1.49 14.87
C VAL A 104 -9.16 -0.20 15.67
N ALA A 105 -9.76 0.90 15.21
CA ALA A 105 -9.66 2.19 15.89
C ALA A 105 -10.35 2.18 17.26
N LYS A 106 -11.55 1.61 17.36
CA LYS A 106 -12.26 1.46 18.64
C LYS A 106 -11.46 0.60 19.64
N ALA A 107 -10.90 -0.51 19.16
CA ALA A 107 -10.08 -1.37 19.99
C ALA A 107 -8.77 -0.71 20.42
N ALA A 108 -8.14 0.09 19.54
CA ALA A 108 -6.95 0.87 19.87
C ALA A 108 -7.25 1.95 20.91
N ALA A 109 -8.38 2.67 20.77
CA ALA A 109 -8.85 3.63 21.76
C ALA A 109 -9.09 3.00 23.14
N ALA A 110 -9.76 1.85 23.18
CA ALA A 110 -10.02 1.11 24.42
C ALA A 110 -8.73 0.59 25.08
N ALA A 111 -7.71 0.26 24.29
CA ALA A 111 -6.39 -0.15 24.79
C ALA A 111 -5.49 1.05 25.16
N GLY A 112 -5.90 2.30 24.93
CA GLY A 112 -5.05 3.49 25.11
C GLY A 112 -3.83 3.53 24.20
N ALA A 113 -3.85 2.80 23.09
CA ALA A 113 -2.73 2.68 22.16
C ALA A 113 -2.77 3.78 21.10
N ARG A 114 -1.59 4.29 20.70
CA ARG A 114 -1.47 5.18 19.54
C ARG A 114 -1.83 4.44 18.26
N LEU A 115 -2.48 5.13 17.31
CA LEU A 115 -2.92 4.52 16.06
C LEU A 115 -2.29 5.19 14.84
N VAL A 116 -1.72 4.37 13.97
CA VAL A 116 -1.30 4.73 12.61
C VAL A 116 -2.17 3.97 11.61
N HIS A 117 -2.81 4.68 10.70
CA HIS A 117 -3.71 4.10 9.70
C HIS A 117 -3.24 4.39 8.28
N VAL A 118 -3.28 3.38 7.40
CA VAL A 118 -2.94 3.55 5.98
C VAL A 118 -4.19 3.55 5.11
N SER A 119 -4.42 4.69 4.49
CA SER A 119 -5.46 4.95 3.51
C SER A 119 -4.90 4.93 2.08
N ALA A 120 -5.29 5.86 1.23
CA ALA A 120 -4.73 6.07 -0.12
C ALA A 120 -5.01 7.50 -0.59
N ILE A 121 -4.18 8.04 -1.47
CA ILE A 121 -4.51 9.26 -2.23
C ILE A 121 -5.81 9.01 -3.01
N GLY A 122 -6.70 10.00 -3.04
CA GLY A 122 -8.03 9.90 -3.67
C GLY A 122 -9.10 9.29 -2.76
N ALA A 123 -8.82 9.09 -1.45
CA ALA A 123 -9.88 8.80 -0.47
C ALA A 123 -10.85 9.97 -0.38
N ASP A 124 -12.09 9.78 -0.86
CA ASP A 124 -13.11 10.81 -0.99
C ASP A 124 -14.51 10.19 -0.85
N ALA A 125 -15.33 10.80 0.02
CA ALA A 125 -16.70 10.33 0.29
C ALA A 125 -17.65 10.52 -0.92
N GLU A 126 -17.37 11.50 -1.77
CA GLU A 126 -18.18 11.82 -2.94
C GLU A 126 -17.66 11.14 -4.23
N SER A 127 -16.54 10.42 -4.16
CA SER A 127 -15.96 9.72 -5.31
C SER A 127 -16.95 8.73 -5.94
N PRO A 128 -17.02 8.57 -7.27
CA PRO A 128 -17.76 7.48 -7.90
C PRO A 128 -17.18 6.09 -7.60
N SER A 129 -15.92 6.00 -7.15
CA SER A 129 -15.27 4.74 -6.78
C SER A 129 -15.71 4.26 -5.39
N ARG A 130 -16.14 3.00 -5.33
CA ARG A 130 -16.50 2.35 -4.05
C ARG A 130 -15.29 2.16 -3.15
N TYR A 131 -14.11 1.92 -3.74
CA TYR A 131 -12.85 1.84 -3.02
C TYR A 131 -12.53 3.17 -2.33
N ALA A 132 -12.57 4.29 -3.06
CA ALA A 132 -12.27 5.62 -2.54
C ALA A 132 -13.24 6.03 -1.42
N LYS A 133 -14.56 5.78 -1.62
CA LYS A 133 -15.57 5.99 -0.56
C LYS A 133 -15.30 5.20 0.70
N ALA A 134 -14.96 3.92 0.56
CA ALA A 134 -14.71 3.06 1.70
C ALA A 134 -13.43 3.48 2.46
N LYS A 135 -12.41 3.99 1.74
CA LYS A 135 -11.22 4.57 2.36
C LYS A 135 -11.56 5.83 3.16
N ALA A 136 -12.31 6.76 2.59
CA ALA A 136 -12.75 7.97 3.27
C ALA A 136 -13.61 7.67 4.52
N ALA A 137 -14.54 6.71 4.41
CA ALA A 137 -15.34 6.26 5.54
C ALA A 137 -14.48 5.66 6.66
N GLY A 138 -13.44 4.89 6.29
CA GLY A 138 -12.47 4.34 7.23
C GLY A 138 -11.68 5.44 7.97
N GLU A 139 -11.20 6.46 7.26
CA GLU A 139 -10.51 7.60 7.85
C GLU A 139 -11.40 8.36 8.84
N THR A 140 -12.64 8.63 8.45
CA THR A 140 -13.63 9.30 9.31
C THR A 140 -13.85 8.51 10.60
N ALA A 141 -14.03 7.19 10.50
CA ALA A 141 -14.23 6.32 11.66
C ALA A 141 -12.97 6.24 12.55
N VAL A 142 -11.79 6.23 11.95
CA VAL A 142 -10.51 6.24 12.67
C VAL A 142 -10.34 7.52 13.48
N LEU A 143 -10.55 8.68 12.86
CA LEU A 143 -10.40 9.99 13.55
C LEU A 143 -11.50 10.22 14.58
N ALA A 144 -12.71 9.69 14.38
CA ALA A 144 -13.77 9.76 15.38
C ALA A 144 -13.43 8.94 16.64
N ALA A 145 -12.78 7.78 16.50
CA ALA A 145 -12.41 6.93 17.62
C ALA A 145 -11.07 7.34 18.26
N VAL A 146 -10.09 7.77 17.46
CA VAL A 146 -8.75 8.20 17.89
C VAL A 146 -8.38 9.50 17.18
N PRO A 147 -8.79 10.67 17.69
CA PRO A 147 -8.52 11.97 17.05
C PRO A 147 -7.03 12.27 16.83
N SER A 148 -6.15 11.66 17.62
CA SER A 148 -4.70 11.76 17.50
C SER A 148 -4.08 10.76 16.51
N ALA A 149 -4.87 9.94 15.81
CA ALA A 149 -4.37 8.97 14.85
C ALA A 149 -3.61 9.67 13.71
N THR A 150 -2.46 9.11 13.33
CA THR A 150 -1.75 9.55 12.12
C THR A 150 -2.26 8.72 10.93
N ILE A 151 -2.69 9.40 9.87
CA ILE A 151 -3.16 8.76 8.65
C ILE A 151 -2.13 8.98 7.54
N PHE A 152 -1.80 7.91 6.82
CA PHE A 152 -1.00 7.97 5.62
C PHE A 152 -1.84 7.63 4.40
N ARG A 153 -1.80 8.47 3.38
CA ARG A 153 -2.39 8.28 2.05
C ARG A 153 -1.27 8.10 1.03
N PRO A 154 -0.74 6.90 0.82
CA PRO A 154 0.23 6.69 -0.25
C PRO A 154 -0.43 6.78 -1.62
N SER A 155 0.33 7.24 -2.61
CA SER A 155 0.08 7.05 -4.04
C SER A 155 0.27 5.56 -4.39
N VAL A 156 0.27 5.24 -5.69
CA VAL A 156 0.55 3.88 -6.14
C VAL A 156 1.94 3.44 -5.66
N MET A 157 1.97 2.38 -4.86
CA MET A 157 3.21 1.86 -4.29
C MET A 157 3.87 0.86 -5.23
N PHE A 158 5.20 0.94 -5.37
CA PHE A 158 5.99 0.00 -6.13
C PHE A 158 7.10 -0.65 -5.29
N GLY A 159 7.58 -1.82 -5.74
CA GLY A 159 8.65 -2.58 -5.07
C GLY A 159 8.65 -4.06 -5.46
N PRO A 160 9.57 -4.88 -4.93
CA PRO A 160 9.83 -6.24 -5.39
C PRO A 160 8.61 -7.16 -5.53
N GLU A 161 7.58 -6.96 -4.69
CA GLU A 161 6.39 -7.84 -4.63
C GLU A 161 5.10 -7.06 -4.89
N ASP A 162 5.18 -5.89 -5.55
CA ASP A 162 4.01 -5.10 -5.89
C ASP A 162 3.11 -5.79 -6.92
N GLN A 163 1.87 -5.34 -6.97
CA GLN A 163 0.90 -5.79 -7.97
C GLN A 163 0.67 -4.77 -9.08
N PHE A 164 1.53 -3.76 -9.19
CA PHE A 164 1.46 -2.69 -10.18
C PHE A 164 2.54 -2.86 -11.26
N THR A 165 3.81 -2.62 -10.94
CA THR A 165 4.90 -2.74 -11.92
C THR A 165 5.11 -4.19 -12.36
N ASN A 166 5.04 -5.14 -11.42
CA ASN A 166 5.13 -6.56 -11.72
C ASN A 166 3.99 -7.06 -12.62
N ARG A 167 2.79 -6.50 -12.48
CA ARG A 167 1.66 -6.83 -13.34
C ARG A 167 1.91 -6.41 -14.78
N PHE A 168 2.33 -5.16 -15.02
CA PHE A 168 2.64 -4.69 -16.37
C PHE A 168 3.82 -5.44 -17.00
N ALA A 169 4.86 -5.72 -16.22
CA ALA A 169 5.98 -6.55 -16.67
C ALA A 169 5.55 -7.99 -17.04
N ALA A 170 4.63 -8.58 -16.27
CA ALA A 170 4.05 -9.89 -16.60
C ALA A 170 3.21 -9.85 -17.89
N LEU A 171 2.36 -8.83 -18.05
CA LEU A 171 1.58 -8.63 -19.27
C LEU A 171 2.48 -8.42 -20.48
N ALA A 172 3.55 -7.63 -20.36
CA ALA A 172 4.54 -7.42 -21.40
C ALA A 172 5.29 -8.70 -21.81
N ARG A 173 5.41 -9.67 -20.90
CA ARG A 173 5.95 -11.00 -21.21
C ARG A 173 4.98 -11.87 -22.01
N MET A 174 3.66 -11.69 -21.80
CA MET A 174 2.61 -12.54 -22.36
C MET A 174 2.08 -12.04 -23.72
N SER A 175 2.12 -10.73 -23.97
CA SER A 175 1.50 -10.12 -25.15
C SER A 175 2.44 -9.15 -25.87
N PRO A 176 2.43 -9.09 -27.21
CA PRO A 176 3.14 -8.07 -27.98
C PRO A 176 2.45 -6.70 -27.94
N VAL A 177 1.20 -6.65 -27.46
CA VAL A 177 0.40 -5.42 -27.36
C VAL A 177 -0.09 -5.27 -25.93
N LEU A 178 -0.01 -4.07 -25.39
CA LEU A 178 -0.55 -3.72 -24.08
C LEU A 178 -1.65 -2.68 -24.22
N PRO A 179 -2.84 -2.90 -23.62
CA PRO A 179 -3.88 -1.88 -23.57
C PRO A 179 -3.42 -0.75 -22.63
N LEU A 180 -3.51 0.49 -23.11
CA LEU A 180 -3.20 1.68 -22.34
C LEU A 180 -4.48 2.39 -21.95
N ILE A 181 -4.89 2.23 -20.69
CA ILE A 181 -6.07 2.88 -20.11
C ILE A 181 -5.58 4.10 -19.32
N GLY A 182 -6.16 5.28 -19.55
CA GLY A 182 -5.76 6.50 -18.85
C GLY A 182 -4.29 6.86 -19.09
N GLY A 183 -3.82 6.82 -20.35
CA GLY A 183 -2.42 7.04 -20.69
C GLY A 183 -1.86 8.36 -20.17
N GLU A 184 -2.70 9.40 -20.08
CA GLU A 184 -2.33 10.73 -19.59
C GLU A 184 -2.63 10.94 -18.10
N THR A 185 -3.23 9.94 -17.41
CA THR A 185 -3.47 10.01 -15.96
C THR A 185 -2.15 10.10 -15.23
N ARG A 186 -2.01 11.14 -14.42
CA ARG A 186 -0.78 11.40 -13.65
C ARG A 186 -0.79 10.61 -12.34
N MET A 187 0.33 10.00 -12.06
CA MET A 187 0.59 9.26 -10.83
C MET A 187 1.90 9.72 -10.22
N GLN A 188 2.04 9.55 -8.92
CA GLN A 188 3.27 9.86 -8.20
C GLN A 188 3.77 8.60 -7.49
N PRO A 189 4.32 7.61 -8.23
CA PRO A 189 4.69 6.32 -7.68
C PRO A 189 5.62 6.46 -6.50
N VAL A 190 5.33 5.78 -5.39
CA VAL A 190 6.13 5.83 -4.17
C VAL A 190 6.74 4.47 -3.85
N TYR A 191 8.03 4.46 -3.50
CA TYR A 191 8.68 3.22 -3.09
C TYR A 191 8.14 2.71 -1.75
N VAL A 192 7.82 1.43 -1.69
CA VAL A 192 7.23 0.82 -0.48
C VAL A 192 8.14 0.91 0.75
N GLY A 193 9.46 0.97 0.55
CA GLY A 193 10.44 1.16 1.61
C GLY A 193 10.35 2.52 2.28
N ASP A 194 10.09 3.57 1.48
CA ASP A 194 9.93 4.94 1.98
C ASP A 194 8.64 5.08 2.78
N VAL A 195 7.54 4.48 2.29
CA VAL A 195 6.28 4.42 3.02
C VAL A 195 6.45 3.67 4.35
N ALA A 196 7.20 2.56 4.35
CA ALA A 196 7.49 1.82 5.58
C ALA A 196 8.34 2.62 6.56
N THR A 197 9.29 3.42 6.05
CA THR A 197 10.10 4.35 6.86
C THR A 197 9.24 5.44 7.47
N ALA A 198 8.34 6.06 6.70
CA ALA A 198 7.39 7.08 7.19
C ALA A 198 6.50 6.53 8.31
N ILE A 199 5.98 5.29 8.14
CA ILE A 199 5.17 4.63 9.18
C ILE A 199 6.00 4.36 10.44
N ALA A 200 7.25 3.90 10.30
CA ALA A 200 8.13 3.67 11.44
C ALA A 200 8.54 4.99 12.12
N ASP A 201 8.70 6.08 11.37
CA ASP A 201 8.92 7.42 11.91
C ASP A 201 7.72 7.94 12.71
N ALA A 202 6.49 7.61 12.29
CA ALA A 202 5.30 7.90 13.07
C ALA A 202 5.28 7.12 14.40
N VAL A 203 5.77 5.87 14.42
CA VAL A 203 5.93 5.09 15.65
C VAL A 203 6.98 5.72 16.57
N ASP A 204 8.06 6.27 16.02
CA ASP A 204 9.07 7.03 16.78
C ASP A 204 8.57 8.39 17.29
N GLY A 205 7.35 8.81 16.88
CA GLY A 205 6.77 10.11 17.27
C GLY A 205 7.23 11.30 16.42
N LYS A 206 7.85 11.05 15.25
CA LYS A 206 8.30 12.13 14.35
C LYS A 206 7.17 12.69 13.49
N ALA A 207 6.10 11.92 13.25
CA ALA A 207 4.92 12.40 12.55
C ALA A 207 3.98 13.15 13.50
N LYS A 208 3.34 14.20 12.98
CA LYS A 208 2.38 15.01 13.73
C LYS A 208 1.12 14.18 14.04
N ALA A 209 0.74 14.13 15.31
CA ALA A 209 -0.48 13.46 15.76
C ALA A 209 -1.72 14.13 15.17
N GLY A 210 -2.72 13.32 14.77
CA GLY A 210 -3.96 13.80 14.18
C GLY A 210 -3.82 14.29 12.72
N ALA A 211 -2.64 14.17 12.12
CA ALA A 211 -2.40 14.63 10.75
C ALA A 211 -2.61 13.52 9.72
N THR A 212 -3.03 13.91 8.52
CA THR A 212 -3.11 13.07 7.33
C THR A 212 -2.01 13.47 6.37
N TYR A 213 -1.09 12.53 6.10
CA TYR A 213 0.04 12.71 5.17
C TYR A 213 -0.29 12.09 3.83
N GLU A 214 0.05 12.77 2.74
CA GLU A 214 0.01 12.22 1.39
C GLU A 214 1.42 11.85 0.95
N LEU A 215 1.64 10.56 0.65
CA LEU A 215 2.97 10.05 0.34
C LEU A 215 3.08 9.74 -1.16
N GLY A 216 3.76 10.63 -1.88
CA GLY A 216 4.18 10.44 -3.27
C GLY A 216 5.67 10.24 -3.36
N GLY A 217 6.14 9.62 -4.44
CA GLY A 217 7.55 9.56 -4.76
C GLY A 217 8.08 10.89 -5.32
N PRO A 218 9.36 10.95 -5.74
CA PRO A 218 9.97 12.20 -6.18
C PRO A 218 9.44 12.71 -7.53
N GLU A 219 8.83 11.85 -8.33
CA GLU A 219 8.45 12.14 -9.71
C GLU A 219 6.96 11.95 -9.93
N VAL A 220 6.35 12.88 -10.67
CA VAL A 220 4.99 12.74 -11.21
C VAL A 220 5.12 12.25 -12.66
N LEU A 221 4.59 11.06 -12.92
CA LEU A 221 4.65 10.38 -14.21
C LEU A 221 3.24 10.09 -14.71
N THR A 222 3.04 10.13 -16.01
CA THR A 222 1.82 9.61 -16.63
C THR A 222 1.81 8.08 -16.61
N MET A 223 0.63 7.47 -16.71
CA MET A 223 0.51 6.01 -16.82
C MET A 223 1.32 5.49 -18.03
N ARG A 224 1.38 6.24 -19.13
CA ARG A 224 2.18 5.91 -20.31
C ARG A 224 3.66 5.85 -19.97
N GLU A 225 4.21 6.89 -19.36
CA GLU A 225 5.62 6.97 -18.99
C GLU A 225 6.02 5.85 -18.03
N ILE A 226 5.15 5.53 -17.07
CA ILE A 226 5.39 4.40 -16.15
C ILE A 226 5.48 3.08 -16.91
N ILE A 227 4.56 2.81 -17.85
CA ILE A 227 4.58 1.56 -18.63
C ILE A 227 5.80 1.53 -19.54
N GLU A 228 6.16 2.64 -20.19
CA GLU A 228 7.35 2.76 -21.02
C GLU A 228 8.64 2.52 -20.22
N ALA A 229 8.74 3.07 -18.99
CA ALA A 229 9.85 2.78 -18.09
C ALA A 229 9.94 1.28 -17.73
N ILE A 230 8.81 0.64 -17.44
CA ILE A 230 8.77 -0.82 -17.18
C ILE A 230 9.22 -1.61 -18.41
N LEU A 231 8.80 -1.21 -19.63
CA LEU A 231 9.21 -1.85 -20.87
C LEU A 231 10.72 -1.70 -21.11
N ALA A 232 11.27 -0.50 -20.90
CA ALA A 232 12.71 -0.24 -20.99
C ALA A 232 13.51 -1.09 -20.00
N ILE A 233 13.11 -1.12 -18.70
CA ILE A 233 13.77 -1.90 -17.66
C ILE A 233 13.75 -3.42 -17.97
N THR A 234 12.65 -3.90 -18.55
CA THR A 234 12.48 -5.33 -18.89
C THR A 234 13.03 -5.68 -20.28
N ASP A 235 13.58 -4.70 -21.01
CA ASP A 235 14.09 -4.83 -22.37
C ASP A 235 13.05 -5.48 -23.32
N ARG A 236 11.82 -4.90 -23.31
CA ARG A 236 10.71 -5.39 -24.12
C ARG A 236 10.11 -4.26 -24.94
N LYS A 237 10.04 -4.46 -26.25
CA LYS A 237 9.34 -3.56 -27.18
C LYS A 237 7.91 -4.05 -27.35
N ARG A 238 6.94 -3.27 -26.90
CA ARG A 238 5.50 -3.59 -26.97
C ARG A 238 4.73 -2.40 -27.51
N ALA A 239 3.73 -2.65 -28.35
CA ALA A 239 2.82 -1.61 -28.80
C ALA A 239 1.85 -1.24 -27.67
N LEU A 240 1.80 0.03 -27.32
CA LEU A 240 0.81 0.57 -26.40
C LEU A 240 -0.40 1.03 -27.19
N VAL A 241 -1.55 0.38 -27.00
CA VAL A 241 -2.79 0.70 -27.71
C VAL A 241 -3.74 1.43 -26.76
N PRO A 242 -4.02 2.73 -27.03
CA PRO A 242 -4.95 3.49 -26.20
C PRO A 242 -6.33 2.85 -26.17
N LEU A 243 -6.88 2.70 -24.96
CA LEU A 243 -8.22 2.16 -24.76
C LEU A 243 -9.07 3.22 -24.04
N SER A 244 -10.23 3.58 -24.63
CA SER A 244 -11.12 4.53 -24.00
C SER A 244 -11.69 3.98 -22.67
N PHE A 245 -11.94 4.86 -21.71
CA PHE A 245 -12.50 4.45 -20.41
C PHE A 245 -13.83 3.69 -20.54
N GLY A 246 -14.69 4.06 -21.49
CA GLY A 246 -15.96 3.36 -21.76
C GLY A 246 -15.73 1.90 -22.16
N LEU A 247 -14.83 1.65 -23.13
CA LEU A 247 -14.50 0.31 -23.58
C LEU A 247 -13.75 -0.48 -22.50
N ALA A 248 -12.84 0.17 -21.78
CA ALA A 248 -12.16 -0.45 -20.65
C ALA A 248 -13.13 -0.88 -19.55
N ARG A 249 -14.12 -0.03 -19.21
CA ARG A 249 -15.15 -0.35 -18.22
C ARG A 249 -16.05 -1.50 -18.68
N PHE A 250 -16.42 -1.53 -19.96
CA PHE A 250 -17.15 -2.66 -20.53
C PHE A 250 -16.37 -3.97 -20.41
N GLN A 251 -15.10 -3.99 -20.81
CA GLN A 251 -14.23 -5.15 -20.69
C GLN A 251 -14.00 -5.56 -19.22
N ALA A 252 -13.89 -4.62 -18.30
CA ALA A 252 -13.65 -4.86 -16.88
C ALA A 252 -14.81 -5.66 -16.23
N ASN A 253 -16.06 -5.57 -16.75
CA ASN A 253 -17.17 -6.40 -16.28
C ASN A 253 -16.91 -7.91 -16.45
N PHE A 254 -16.08 -8.28 -17.41
CA PHE A 254 -15.68 -9.68 -17.63
C PHE A 254 -14.33 -9.97 -17.00
N LEU A 255 -13.35 -9.06 -17.14
CA LEU A 255 -11.99 -9.25 -16.66
C LEU A 255 -11.87 -9.24 -15.13
N GLN A 256 -12.86 -8.75 -14.39
CA GLN A 256 -12.88 -8.85 -12.93
C GLN A 256 -12.85 -10.30 -12.41
N PHE A 257 -13.27 -11.27 -13.23
CA PHE A 257 -13.22 -12.69 -12.91
C PHE A 257 -11.96 -13.39 -13.41
N ALA A 258 -11.12 -12.69 -14.18
CA ALA A 258 -9.88 -13.25 -14.71
C ALA A 258 -8.84 -13.46 -13.61
N PRO A 259 -7.98 -14.48 -13.74
CA PRO A 259 -6.91 -14.73 -12.78
C PRO A 259 -5.69 -13.82 -13.01
N GLY A 260 -4.92 -13.59 -11.93
CA GLY A 260 -3.59 -12.99 -12.01
C GLY A 260 -3.56 -11.59 -12.64
N ALA A 261 -2.60 -11.37 -13.55
CA ALA A 261 -2.31 -10.07 -14.15
C ALA A 261 -3.43 -9.55 -15.08
N LEU A 262 -4.30 -10.41 -15.57
CA LEU A 262 -5.42 -10.03 -16.45
C LEU A 262 -6.60 -9.42 -15.70
N LYS A 263 -6.67 -9.58 -14.38
CA LYS A 263 -7.79 -9.08 -13.58
C LYS A 263 -7.87 -7.55 -13.63
N LEU A 264 -9.01 -7.04 -14.06
CA LEU A 264 -9.33 -5.61 -14.09
C LEU A 264 -10.76 -5.43 -13.62
N THR A 265 -11.02 -4.51 -12.68
CA THR A 265 -12.37 -4.24 -12.19
C THR A 265 -12.88 -2.88 -12.71
N PRO A 266 -14.21 -2.70 -12.86
CA PRO A 266 -14.78 -1.41 -13.24
C PRO A 266 -14.36 -0.28 -12.28
N ASP A 267 -14.25 -0.56 -10.99
CA ASP A 267 -13.85 0.40 -9.97
C ASP A 267 -12.39 0.87 -10.17
N GLN A 268 -11.49 -0.04 -10.58
CA GLN A 268 -10.11 0.33 -10.94
C GLN A 268 -10.06 1.24 -12.18
N VAL A 269 -10.94 1.01 -13.17
CA VAL A 269 -11.03 1.90 -14.34
C VAL A 269 -11.51 3.29 -13.91
N THR A 270 -12.47 3.38 -13.00
CA THR A 270 -12.95 4.66 -12.45
C THR A 270 -11.84 5.41 -11.69
N LEU A 271 -11.00 4.72 -10.95
CA LEU A 271 -9.85 5.34 -10.28
C LEU A 271 -8.83 5.93 -11.27
N LEU A 272 -8.65 5.31 -12.44
CA LEU A 272 -7.75 5.81 -13.48
C LEU A 272 -8.28 7.05 -14.22
N GLU A 273 -9.51 7.48 -14.00
CA GLU A 273 -10.06 8.73 -14.55
C GLU A 273 -9.56 9.97 -13.78
N HIS A 274 -8.93 9.78 -12.63
CA HIS A 274 -8.42 10.83 -11.76
C HIS A 274 -6.93 10.66 -11.48
N ASP A 275 -6.23 11.80 -11.38
CA ASP A 275 -4.82 11.81 -11.01
C ASP A 275 -4.60 11.26 -9.59
N ASN A 276 -3.50 10.55 -9.40
CA ASN A 276 -3.09 10.00 -8.10
C ASN A 276 -1.77 10.63 -7.68
N VAL A 277 -1.82 11.91 -7.35
CA VAL A 277 -0.67 12.76 -7.02
C VAL A 277 -0.89 13.46 -5.68
N VAL A 278 0.19 13.83 -5.01
CA VAL A 278 0.15 14.61 -3.77
C VAL A 278 -0.48 15.98 -4.03
N SER A 279 -1.45 16.35 -3.23
CA SER A 279 -2.17 17.61 -3.35
C SER A 279 -1.29 18.82 -2.99
N GLU A 280 -1.57 19.97 -3.61
CA GLU A 280 -0.88 21.21 -3.27
C GLU A 280 -1.12 21.63 -1.81
N ALA A 281 -2.29 21.29 -1.24
CA ALA A 281 -2.58 21.52 0.16
C ALA A 281 -1.67 20.72 1.10
N ALA A 282 -1.43 19.43 0.79
CA ALA A 282 -0.51 18.60 1.56
C ALA A 282 0.95 19.09 1.46
N LYS A 283 1.37 19.52 0.25
CA LYS A 283 2.70 20.12 0.03
C LYS A 283 2.89 21.39 0.85
N ALA A 284 1.94 22.31 0.76
CA ALA A 284 1.99 23.59 1.51
C ALA A 284 1.99 23.39 3.03
N ALA A 285 1.33 22.35 3.53
CA ALA A 285 1.29 22.00 4.94
C ALA A 285 2.51 21.18 5.42
N GLY A 286 3.41 20.77 4.50
CA GLY A 286 4.52 19.87 4.82
C GLY A 286 4.08 18.46 5.23
N LEU A 287 2.86 18.05 4.84
CA LEU A 287 2.29 16.74 5.15
C LEU A 287 2.57 15.75 4.01
N THR A 288 3.83 15.60 3.67
CA THR A 288 4.35 14.78 2.56
C THR A 288 5.51 13.91 3.03
N LEU A 289 6.07 13.11 2.13
CA LEU A 289 7.25 12.31 2.40
C LEU A 289 8.46 13.20 2.73
N GLU A 290 8.67 14.26 1.94
CA GLU A 290 9.74 15.24 2.17
C GLU A 290 9.53 16.01 3.49
N GLY A 291 8.27 16.30 3.84
CA GLY A 291 7.93 16.95 5.10
C GLY A 291 8.28 16.11 6.33
N LEU A 292 8.41 14.80 6.17
CA LEU A 292 8.96 13.88 7.19
C LEU A 292 10.50 13.77 7.11
N GLY A 293 11.15 14.47 6.19
CA GLY A 293 12.59 14.40 5.98
C GLY A 293 13.06 13.15 5.24
N ILE A 294 12.15 12.48 4.52
CA ILE A 294 12.45 11.27 3.74
C ILE A 294 12.60 11.68 2.27
N ALA A 295 13.79 11.53 1.72
CA ALA A 295 14.02 11.63 0.29
C ALA A 295 13.45 10.38 -0.39
N GLY A 296 12.48 10.55 -1.29
CA GLY A 296 11.84 9.43 -1.99
C GLY A 296 12.77 8.79 -3.01
N ASP A 297 12.72 7.48 -3.10
CA ASP A 297 13.41 6.72 -4.15
C ASP A 297 12.59 6.70 -5.45
N SER A 298 13.26 6.95 -6.60
CA SER A 298 12.58 6.96 -7.91
C SER A 298 12.30 5.56 -8.45
N LEU A 299 11.33 5.48 -9.37
CA LEU A 299 11.01 4.23 -10.06
C LEU A 299 12.24 3.71 -10.83
N GLU A 300 12.98 4.58 -11.48
CA GLU A 300 14.17 4.22 -12.26
C GLU A 300 15.30 3.67 -11.40
N ALA A 301 15.45 4.13 -10.16
CA ALA A 301 16.49 3.66 -9.24
C ALA A 301 16.19 2.27 -8.67
N ILE A 302 14.94 2.00 -8.35
CA ILE A 302 14.54 0.78 -7.61
C ILE A 302 14.03 -0.33 -8.53
N ALA A 303 13.22 -0.03 -9.53
CA ALA A 303 12.56 -1.06 -10.34
C ALA A 303 13.53 -2.01 -11.07
N PRO A 304 14.71 -1.57 -11.57
CA PRO A 304 15.69 -2.48 -12.18
C PRO A 304 16.16 -3.58 -11.24
N GLN A 305 16.16 -3.37 -9.92
CA GLN A 305 16.64 -4.32 -8.92
C GLN A 305 15.76 -5.57 -8.81
N TYR A 306 14.52 -5.53 -9.30
CA TYR A 306 13.61 -6.68 -9.22
C TYR A 306 12.87 -7.01 -10.52
N LEU A 307 12.72 -6.06 -11.48
CA LEU A 307 12.05 -6.31 -12.76
C LEU A 307 12.93 -7.05 -13.77
N TRP A 308 14.24 -7.18 -13.54
CA TRP A 308 15.16 -7.97 -14.37
C TRP A 308 14.66 -9.39 -14.61
N ARG A 309 13.92 -9.97 -13.67
CA ARG A 309 13.33 -11.32 -13.76
C ARG A 309 12.31 -11.47 -14.91
N PHE A 310 11.83 -10.37 -15.46
CA PHE A 310 10.94 -10.36 -16.62
C PHE A 310 11.67 -10.19 -17.95
N ARG A 311 12.98 -9.98 -17.96
CA ARG A 311 13.82 -10.00 -19.15
C ARG A 311 13.89 -11.40 -19.74
N ALA A 312 14.24 -11.51 -21.04
CA ALA A 312 14.33 -12.81 -21.74
C ALA A 312 15.38 -13.74 -21.11
N ALA A 313 16.57 -13.22 -20.81
CA ALA A 313 17.68 -13.95 -20.17
C ALA A 313 17.89 -13.55 -18.69
N GLY A 314 16.87 -12.96 -18.06
CA GLY A 314 16.93 -12.56 -16.65
C GLY A 314 18.06 -11.58 -16.36
N GLN A 315 18.80 -11.79 -15.26
CA GLN A 315 19.91 -10.93 -14.84
C GLN A 315 21.12 -10.96 -15.76
N PHE A 316 21.26 -12.01 -16.58
CA PHE A 316 22.40 -12.18 -17.49
C PHE A 316 22.21 -11.49 -18.84
N GLN A 317 21.03 -10.90 -19.09
CA GLN A 317 20.79 -10.14 -20.29
C GLN A 317 21.56 -8.82 -20.25
N ARG A 318 22.48 -8.64 -21.23
CA ARG A 318 23.12 -7.34 -21.45
C ARG A 318 22.06 -6.38 -22.01
N MET A 319 21.94 -5.19 -21.41
CA MET A 319 21.08 -4.15 -21.96
C MET A 319 21.64 -3.73 -23.31
N SER A 320 20.82 -3.70 -24.35
CA SER A 320 21.16 -3.03 -25.60
C SER A 320 21.23 -1.53 -25.31
N VAL A 321 22.41 -0.97 -25.48
CA VAL A 321 22.66 0.49 -25.39
C VAL A 321 21.96 1.18 -26.55
#